data_680be7511298a24d4ee47694a78c09ca
#
_entry.id   680be7511298a24d4ee47694a78c09ca
#
_cell.length_a   1.000
_cell.length_b   1.000
_cell.length_c   1.000
_cell.angle_alpha   90.00
_cell.angle_beta   90.00
_cell.angle_gamma   90.00
#
_symmetry.space_group_name_H-M   'P 1'
#
loop_
_entity.id
_entity.type
_entity.pdbx_description
1 polymer ?
#
loop_
_entity_poly.entity_id
_entity_poly.type
_entity_poly.pdbx_seq_one_letter_code
_entity_poly.pdbx_strand_id
1 'polypeptide(L)'
;MPLTAEQGYKIRQEYSDVKEKAVCDAHGLQQIGGSRTKIDGSNDTERKSIKNASGSSTQVHLTTQKHFIEVLNLDEDASIFVRKFCGNADLDNNGKDRYDVKEIDTTYIDAFKNYLNNNKKEVVDLIIKNGFDITSVVYRDIKNDVEYELTYDKILGKIKDAEWVFLKGGVHLKLQGEMKKNGKGRKRGKTIFHFQREGKRNPSNRYNVLWHIHRNLFTC
;
A
#
# COMPACT_ATOMS: atom_id res chain seq x y z
N MET A 1 -22.46 10.41 5.56
CA MET A 1 -22.16 11.81 5.18
C MET A 1 -20.67 11.91 4.91
N PRO A 2 -20.21 12.66 3.88
CA PRO A 2 -18.80 12.93 3.71
C PRO A 2 -18.29 13.80 4.88
N LEU A 3 -17.03 13.57 5.29
CA LEU A 3 -16.37 14.38 6.30
C LEU A 3 -16.26 15.84 5.80
N THR A 4 -16.50 16.82 6.68
CA THR A 4 -16.20 18.20 6.39
C THR A 4 -14.68 18.42 6.33
N ALA A 5 -14.22 19.50 5.71
CA ALA A 5 -12.80 19.85 5.66
C ALA A 5 -12.21 19.98 7.08
N GLU A 6 -12.96 20.53 8.02
CA GLU A 6 -12.56 20.66 9.43
C GLU A 6 -12.44 19.31 10.14
N GLN A 7 -13.41 18.39 9.92
CA GLN A 7 -13.33 17.04 10.45
C GLN A 7 -12.13 16.27 9.89
N GLY A 8 -11.87 16.43 8.59
CA GLY A 8 -10.69 15.85 7.94
C GLY A 8 -9.38 16.40 8.51
N TYR A 9 -9.33 17.71 8.82
CA TYR A 9 -8.17 18.34 9.45
C TYR A 9 -7.94 17.85 10.88
N LYS A 10 -8.98 17.80 11.72
CA LYS A 10 -8.91 17.26 13.10
C LYS A 10 -8.44 15.83 13.15
N ILE A 11 -8.98 14.96 12.27
CA ILE A 11 -8.54 13.57 12.17
C ILE A 11 -7.07 13.51 11.80
N ARG A 12 -6.61 14.31 10.84
CA ARG A 12 -5.20 14.35 10.43
C ARG A 12 -4.30 14.78 11.57
N GLN A 13 -4.64 15.85 12.29
CA GLN A 13 -3.90 16.31 13.48
C GLN A 13 -3.84 15.21 14.54
N GLU A 14 -4.96 14.57 14.87
CA GLU A 14 -4.99 13.52 15.87
C GLU A 14 -4.09 12.33 15.50
N TYR A 15 -4.09 11.91 14.24
CA TYR A 15 -3.29 10.76 13.80
C TYR A 15 -1.82 11.10 13.55
N SER A 16 -1.52 12.25 12.99
CA SER A 16 -0.16 12.67 12.65
C SER A 16 0.53 13.31 13.87
N ASP A 17 -0.08 14.35 14.44
CA ASP A 17 0.62 15.17 15.45
C ASP A 17 0.64 14.52 16.83
N VAL A 18 -0.42 13.79 17.20
CA VAL A 18 -0.54 13.20 18.55
C VAL A 18 -0.05 11.75 18.57
N LYS A 19 -0.58 10.91 17.69
CA LYS A 19 -0.28 9.47 17.73
C LYS A 19 1.09 9.12 17.18
N GLU A 20 1.54 9.80 16.13
CA GLU A 20 2.91 9.62 15.61
C GLU A 20 3.93 10.15 16.61
N LYS A 21 3.66 11.31 17.24
CA LYS A 21 4.52 11.84 18.28
C LYS A 21 4.69 10.88 19.44
N ALA A 22 3.60 10.27 19.93
CA ALA A 22 3.66 9.31 21.01
C ALA A 22 4.55 8.09 20.68
N VAL A 23 4.53 7.61 19.44
CA VAL A 23 5.42 6.55 18.96
C VAL A 23 6.87 7.07 18.90
N CYS A 24 7.09 8.26 18.35
CA CYS A 24 8.43 8.85 18.30
C CYS A 24 9.03 9.00 19.69
N ASP A 25 8.27 9.53 20.65
CA ASP A 25 8.72 9.71 22.04
C ASP A 25 9.08 8.35 22.70
N ALA A 26 8.25 7.32 22.48
CA ALA A 26 8.49 5.97 23.00
C ALA A 26 9.75 5.30 22.42
N HIS A 27 10.12 5.65 21.18
CA HIS A 27 11.31 5.11 20.48
C HIS A 27 12.53 6.03 20.56
N GLY A 28 12.49 7.14 21.29
CA GLY A 28 13.58 8.11 21.36
C GLY A 28 13.90 8.78 20.02
N LEU A 29 12.85 9.04 19.21
CA LEU A 29 12.96 9.64 17.89
C LEU A 29 12.51 11.09 17.93
N GLN A 30 13.15 11.93 17.13
CA GLN A 30 12.61 13.24 16.77
C GLN A 30 11.50 13.04 15.71
N GLN A 31 10.31 13.57 15.98
CA GLN A 31 9.24 13.57 14.98
C GLN A 31 9.62 14.45 13.79
N ILE A 32 9.50 13.89 12.58
CA ILE A 32 9.70 14.61 11.32
C ILE A 32 8.31 14.77 10.67
N GLY A 33 7.70 15.93 10.86
CA GLY A 33 6.40 16.22 10.25
C GLY A 33 6.51 16.58 8.78
N GLY A 34 5.45 16.29 8.02
CA GLY A 34 5.26 16.82 6.66
C GLY A 34 4.68 15.81 5.68
N SER A 35 3.82 16.30 4.78
CA SER A 35 3.14 15.46 3.77
C SER A 35 4.05 14.99 2.62
N ARG A 36 5.30 15.45 2.57
CA ARG A 36 6.25 15.15 1.49
C ARG A 36 7.31 14.13 1.84
N THR A 37 7.41 13.72 3.10
CA THR A 37 8.37 12.69 3.54
C THR A 37 7.67 11.39 3.90
N LYS A 38 8.40 10.29 3.80
CA LYS A 38 8.00 8.96 4.31
C LYS A 38 8.61 8.68 5.69
N ILE A 39 9.50 9.55 6.14
CA ILE A 39 10.12 9.47 7.47
C ILE A 39 9.20 10.21 8.43
N ASP A 40 8.61 9.48 9.35
CA ASP A 40 7.72 10.04 10.38
C ASP A 40 8.50 10.35 11.67
N GLY A 41 9.58 9.60 11.94
CA GLY A 41 10.51 9.87 13.05
C GLY A 41 11.93 9.40 12.77
N SER A 42 12.94 10.11 13.31
CA SER A 42 14.35 9.73 13.16
C SER A 42 15.20 10.10 14.38
N ASN A 43 16.34 9.41 14.48
CA ASN A 43 17.49 9.79 15.29
C ASN A 43 18.78 9.58 14.46
N ASP A 44 19.95 9.55 15.09
CA ASP A 44 21.23 9.43 14.40
C ASP A 44 21.39 8.11 13.62
N THR A 45 20.69 7.04 14.03
CA THR A 45 20.84 5.68 13.48
C THR A 45 19.59 5.15 12.79
N GLU A 46 18.42 5.68 13.11
CA GLU A 46 17.13 5.13 12.66
C GLU A 46 16.28 6.17 11.97
N ARG A 47 15.58 5.74 10.91
CA ARG A 47 14.55 6.50 10.19
C ARG A 47 13.33 5.62 10.04
N LYS A 48 12.27 5.94 10.78
CA LYS A 48 11.08 5.10 10.86
C LYS A 48 9.91 5.70 10.11
N SER A 49 9.17 4.83 9.43
CA SER A 49 7.84 5.15 8.90
C SER A 49 6.79 4.58 9.84
N ILE A 50 5.95 5.44 10.42
CA ILE A 50 4.93 5.07 11.40
C ILE A 50 3.57 4.96 10.72
N LYS A 51 2.90 3.84 10.90
CA LYS A 51 1.60 3.55 10.29
C LYS A 51 0.56 3.22 11.34
N ASN A 52 -0.28 4.19 11.64
CA ASN A 52 -1.40 4.04 12.55
C ASN A 52 -2.59 3.39 11.84
N ALA A 53 -3.18 2.35 12.42
CA ALA A 53 -4.30 1.62 11.86
C ALA A 53 -5.38 1.36 12.92
N SER A 54 -6.64 1.62 12.56
CA SER A 54 -7.82 1.23 13.35
C SER A 54 -8.38 -0.14 12.95
N GLY A 55 -7.80 -0.78 11.94
CA GLY A 55 -8.20 -2.07 11.38
C GLY A 55 -7.02 -2.95 11.03
N SER A 56 -7.26 -3.94 10.16
CA SER A 56 -6.21 -4.89 9.73
C SER A 56 -5.23 -4.33 8.72
N SER A 57 -5.46 -3.13 8.19
CA SER A 57 -4.59 -2.48 7.20
C SER A 57 -4.71 -0.96 7.28
N THR A 58 -3.69 -0.29 6.77
CA THR A 58 -3.66 1.17 6.63
C THR A 58 -2.99 1.57 5.32
N GLN A 59 -3.31 2.77 4.83
CA GLN A 59 -2.67 3.32 3.65
C GLN A 59 -1.18 3.57 3.91
N VAL A 60 -0.35 3.16 2.97
CA VAL A 60 1.11 3.35 3.04
C VAL A 60 1.64 4.22 1.90
N HIS A 61 0.98 4.18 0.72
CA HIS A 61 1.39 4.96 -0.44
C HIS A 61 0.16 5.36 -1.28
N LEU A 62 0.14 6.60 -1.72
CA LEU A 62 -0.83 7.17 -2.65
C LEU A 62 -0.08 7.97 -3.70
N THR A 63 -0.35 7.71 -4.97
CA THR A 63 0.26 8.44 -6.07
C THR A 63 -0.66 8.47 -7.29
N THR A 64 -0.40 9.36 -8.24
CA THR A 64 -1.10 9.32 -9.53
C THR A 64 -0.68 8.09 -10.32
N GLN A 65 -1.60 7.54 -11.15
CA GLN A 65 -1.23 6.42 -12.01
C GLN A 65 -0.09 6.76 -12.98
N LYS A 66 -0.06 7.99 -13.50
CA LYS A 66 1.03 8.46 -14.38
C LYS A 66 2.38 8.32 -13.68
N HIS A 67 2.51 8.90 -12.48
CA HIS A 67 3.75 8.81 -11.70
C HIS A 67 4.12 7.37 -11.35
N PHE A 68 3.14 6.53 -10.99
CA PHE A 68 3.36 5.11 -10.70
C PHE A 68 3.94 4.36 -11.90
N ILE A 69 3.35 4.57 -13.08
CA ILE A 69 3.81 3.97 -14.34
C ILE A 69 5.23 4.44 -14.69
N GLU A 70 5.49 5.74 -14.58
CA GLU A 70 6.79 6.34 -14.91
C GLU A 70 7.91 5.87 -13.98
N VAL A 71 7.69 5.92 -12.66
CA VAL A 71 8.71 5.55 -11.65
C VAL A 71 9.08 4.06 -11.73
N LEU A 72 8.08 3.20 -11.98
CA LEU A 72 8.33 1.77 -12.13
C LEU A 72 8.74 1.39 -13.55
N ASN A 73 8.79 2.33 -14.48
CA ASN A 73 9.12 2.09 -15.90
C ASN A 73 8.34 0.90 -16.48
N LEU A 74 7.01 0.91 -16.28
CA LEU A 74 6.14 -0.16 -16.76
C LEU A 74 6.14 -0.19 -18.29
N ASP A 75 6.19 -1.39 -18.88
CA ASP A 75 5.93 -1.56 -20.31
C ASP A 75 4.48 -1.16 -20.69
N GLU A 76 4.20 -1.14 -22.00
CA GLU A 76 2.91 -0.67 -22.50
C GLU A 76 1.75 -1.53 -21.96
N ASP A 77 1.87 -2.86 -21.99
CA ASP A 77 0.79 -3.77 -21.58
C ASP A 77 0.52 -3.69 -20.06
N ALA A 78 1.57 -3.66 -19.23
CA ALA A 78 1.44 -3.46 -17.80
C ALA A 78 0.84 -2.08 -17.46
N SER A 79 1.21 -1.04 -18.24
CA SER A 79 0.66 0.31 -18.13
C SER A 79 -0.84 0.35 -18.46
N ILE A 80 -1.26 -0.39 -19.50
CA ILE A 80 -2.67 -0.53 -19.87
C ILE A 80 -3.46 -1.16 -18.73
N PHE A 81 -2.92 -2.21 -18.04
CA PHE A 81 -3.59 -2.76 -16.86
C PHE A 81 -3.84 -1.68 -15.80
N VAL A 82 -2.82 -0.91 -15.43
CA VAL A 82 -2.92 0.13 -14.39
C VAL A 82 -3.96 1.19 -14.80
N ARG A 83 -3.94 1.65 -16.05
CA ARG A 83 -4.88 2.63 -16.58
C ARG A 83 -6.32 2.11 -16.58
N LYS A 84 -6.56 0.87 -17.03
CA LYS A 84 -7.90 0.26 -17.00
C LYS A 84 -8.40 0.03 -15.58
N PHE A 85 -7.56 -0.43 -14.69
CA PHE A 85 -7.95 -0.73 -13.31
C PHE A 85 -8.17 0.53 -12.47
N CYS A 86 -7.26 1.49 -12.50
CA CYS A 86 -7.38 2.75 -11.75
C CYS A 86 -8.34 3.74 -12.42
N GLY A 87 -8.51 3.64 -13.72
CA GLY A 87 -9.34 4.49 -14.55
C GLY A 87 -8.51 5.48 -15.35
N ASN A 88 -8.95 5.71 -16.59
CA ASN A 88 -8.43 6.73 -17.48
C ASN A 88 -9.58 7.20 -18.39
N ALA A 89 -9.85 8.50 -18.36
CA ALA A 89 -10.89 9.09 -19.19
C ALA A 89 -10.66 8.88 -20.71
N ASP A 90 -9.38 8.79 -21.12
CA ASP A 90 -9.00 8.68 -22.52
C ASP A 90 -9.15 7.25 -23.10
N LEU A 91 -9.38 6.24 -22.25
CA LEU A 91 -9.51 4.85 -22.68
C LEU A 91 -10.95 4.36 -22.82
N ASP A 92 -11.92 5.23 -22.58
CA ASP A 92 -13.32 4.79 -22.52
C ASP A 92 -14.19 5.39 -23.61
N ASN A 93 -14.40 4.61 -24.67
CA ASN A 93 -15.36 4.93 -25.72
C ASN A 93 -16.85 4.68 -25.30
N ASN A 94 -17.08 4.13 -24.08
CA ASN A 94 -18.41 3.70 -23.63
C ASN A 94 -18.86 4.31 -22.29
N GLY A 95 -18.21 5.38 -21.79
CA GLY A 95 -18.56 6.01 -20.52
C GLY A 95 -18.08 5.22 -19.27
N LYS A 96 -17.30 4.13 -19.46
CA LYS A 96 -16.75 3.31 -18.36
C LYS A 96 -15.27 3.62 -18.13
N ASP A 97 -15.00 4.40 -17.11
CA ASP A 97 -13.65 4.85 -16.78
C ASP A 97 -12.79 3.87 -15.96
N ARG A 98 -13.37 2.74 -15.51
CA ARG A 98 -12.70 1.74 -14.64
C ARG A 98 -13.23 0.34 -14.87
N TYR A 99 -12.35 -0.63 -14.81
CA TYR A 99 -12.64 -2.05 -14.99
C TYR A 99 -12.29 -2.84 -13.72
N ASP A 100 -13.13 -3.83 -13.36
CA ASP A 100 -12.72 -4.83 -12.39
C ASP A 100 -11.65 -5.74 -13.01
N VAL A 101 -10.75 -6.33 -12.20
CA VAL A 101 -9.67 -7.18 -12.71
C VAL A 101 -10.18 -8.24 -13.71
N LYS A 102 -11.33 -8.87 -13.42
CA LYS A 102 -11.93 -9.90 -14.28
C LYS A 102 -12.43 -9.41 -15.66
N GLU A 103 -12.51 -8.09 -15.85
CA GLU A 103 -12.99 -7.45 -17.11
C GLU A 103 -11.82 -6.94 -17.95
N ILE A 104 -10.60 -7.00 -17.42
CA ILE A 104 -9.37 -6.62 -18.10
C ILE A 104 -8.84 -7.85 -18.85
N ASP A 105 -8.36 -7.66 -20.07
CA ASP A 105 -7.76 -8.71 -20.87
C ASP A 105 -6.60 -9.38 -20.11
N THR A 106 -6.51 -10.70 -20.25
CA THR A 106 -5.48 -11.51 -19.56
C THR A 106 -4.08 -11.12 -19.98
N THR A 107 -3.85 -10.65 -21.18
CA THR A 107 -2.56 -10.15 -21.68
C THR A 107 -2.02 -9.05 -20.77
N TYR A 108 -2.85 -8.05 -20.44
CA TYR A 108 -2.46 -6.93 -19.57
C TYR A 108 -2.32 -7.35 -18.11
N ILE A 109 -3.16 -8.29 -17.64
CA ILE A 109 -3.04 -8.86 -16.29
C ILE A 109 -1.71 -9.60 -16.16
N ASP A 110 -1.36 -10.45 -17.13
CA ASP A 110 -0.14 -11.25 -17.10
C ASP A 110 1.11 -10.39 -17.25
N ALA A 111 1.09 -9.36 -18.10
CA ALA A 111 2.19 -8.40 -18.19
C ALA A 111 2.45 -7.71 -16.85
N PHE A 112 1.42 -7.15 -16.22
CA PHE A 112 1.56 -6.49 -14.91
C PHE A 112 1.97 -7.48 -13.80
N LYS A 113 1.43 -8.70 -13.81
CA LYS A 113 1.81 -9.75 -12.87
C LYS A 113 3.27 -10.18 -13.03
N ASN A 114 3.75 -10.35 -14.25
CA ASN A 114 5.13 -10.66 -14.55
C ASN A 114 6.06 -9.54 -14.07
N TYR A 115 5.69 -8.29 -14.35
CA TYR A 115 6.42 -7.13 -13.85
C TYR A 115 6.53 -7.17 -12.31
N LEU A 116 5.40 -7.31 -11.61
CA LEU A 116 5.36 -7.34 -10.14
C LEU A 116 6.20 -8.49 -9.54
N ASN A 117 6.22 -9.66 -10.19
CA ASN A 117 7.00 -10.80 -9.72
C ASN A 117 8.50 -10.63 -9.92
N ASN A 118 8.90 -10.02 -11.03
CA ASN A 118 10.31 -9.78 -11.37
C ASN A 118 10.91 -8.60 -10.60
N ASN A 119 10.08 -7.63 -10.19
CA ASN A 119 10.52 -6.37 -9.59
C ASN A 119 9.91 -6.16 -8.18
N LYS A 120 9.77 -7.25 -7.38
CA LYS A 120 9.15 -7.19 -6.04
C LYS A 120 9.80 -6.17 -5.12
N LYS A 121 11.14 -6.10 -5.15
CA LYS A 121 11.90 -5.18 -4.31
C LYS A 121 11.63 -3.73 -4.72
N GLU A 122 11.70 -3.42 -5.98
CA GLU A 122 11.49 -2.07 -6.55
C GLU A 122 10.07 -1.57 -6.23
N VAL A 123 9.08 -2.44 -6.36
CA VAL A 123 7.69 -2.11 -6.01
C VAL A 123 7.55 -1.82 -4.52
N VAL A 124 8.16 -2.61 -3.65
CA VAL A 124 8.12 -2.40 -2.20
C VAL A 124 8.97 -1.21 -1.78
N ASP A 125 10.10 -0.95 -2.45
CA ASP A 125 10.88 0.29 -2.27
C ASP A 125 10.04 1.52 -2.57
N LEU A 126 9.31 1.53 -3.68
CA LEU A 126 8.40 2.63 -4.01
C LEU A 126 7.31 2.80 -2.94
N ILE A 127 6.67 1.71 -2.52
CA ILE A 127 5.56 1.75 -1.56
C ILE A 127 6.00 2.26 -0.19
N ILE A 128 7.13 1.75 0.32
CA ILE A 128 7.60 2.03 1.69
C ILE A 128 8.53 3.24 1.70
N LYS A 129 9.55 3.23 0.87
CA LYS A 129 10.63 4.24 0.90
C LYS A 129 10.31 5.45 0.05
N ASN A 130 9.81 5.27 -1.16
CA ASN A 130 9.57 6.36 -2.12
C ASN A 130 10.77 7.32 -2.25
N GLY A 131 11.98 6.77 -2.35
CA GLY A 131 13.23 7.53 -2.43
C GLY A 131 13.85 7.94 -1.09
N PHE A 132 13.17 7.71 0.03
CA PHE A 132 13.70 8.00 1.37
C PHE A 132 14.42 6.79 1.97
N ASP A 133 15.41 7.05 2.84
CA ASP A 133 16.16 6.01 3.53
C ASP A 133 15.44 5.57 4.81
N ILE A 134 14.43 4.70 4.65
CA ILE A 134 13.65 4.11 5.76
C ILE A 134 14.39 2.86 6.27
N THR A 135 14.71 2.84 7.56
CA THR A 135 15.35 1.69 8.23
C THR A 135 14.36 0.68 8.77
N SER A 136 13.17 1.15 9.22
CA SER A 136 12.10 0.29 9.73
C SER A 136 10.73 0.90 9.55
N VAL A 137 9.70 0.06 9.65
CA VAL A 137 8.29 0.45 9.65
C VAL A 137 7.67 0.02 10.99
N VAL A 138 7.05 0.98 11.66
CA VAL A 138 6.24 0.76 12.86
C VAL A 138 4.76 0.72 12.46
N TYR A 139 4.07 -0.35 12.82
CA TYR A 139 2.62 -0.51 12.63
C TYR A 139 1.95 -0.52 14.00
N ARG A 140 1.15 0.51 14.27
CA ARG A 140 0.39 0.61 15.52
C ARG A 140 -1.07 0.27 15.27
N ASP A 141 -1.52 -0.82 15.88
CA ASP A 141 -2.94 -1.18 15.95
C ASP A 141 -3.61 -0.38 17.08
N ILE A 142 -4.23 0.74 16.72
CA ILE A 142 -4.83 1.68 17.68
C ILE A 142 -5.97 1.02 18.45
N LYS A 143 -6.71 0.11 17.81
CA LYS A 143 -7.87 -0.54 18.44
C LYS A 143 -7.48 -1.46 19.58
N ASN A 144 -6.35 -2.16 19.43
CA ASN A 144 -5.86 -3.14 20.39
C ASN A 144 -4.71 -2.59 21.25
N ASP A 145 -4.28 -1.35 20.99
CA ASP A 145 -3.12 -0.70 21.60
C ASP A 145 -1.83 -1.56 21.55
N VAL A 146 -1.58 -2.13 20.37
CA VAL A 146 -0.43 -2.98 20.12
C VAL A 146 0.42 -2.37 19.03
N GLU A 147 1.74 -2.39 19.24
CA GLU A 147 2.73 -1.92 18.30
C GLU A 147 3.59 -3.07 17.79
N TYR A 148 3.89 -3.02 16.50
CA TYR A 148 4.77 -3.97 15.82
C TYR A 148 5.82 -3.20 15.04
N GLU A 149 7.05 -3.67 15.04
CA GLU A 149 8.12 -3.09 14.23
C GLU A 149 8.80 -4.16 13.37
N LEU A 150 9.09 -3.80 12.13
CA LEU A 150 9.95 -4.58 11.24
C LEU A 150 11.00 -3.70 10.60
N THR A 151 12.26 -4.14 10.64
CA THR A 151 13.32 -3.55 9.83
C THR A 151 13.02 -3.79 8.35
N TYR A 152 13.52 -2.89 7.50
CA TYR A 152 13.30 -2.97 6.06
C TYR A 152 13.81 -4.30 5.48
N ASP A 153 14.96 -4.80 5.96
CA ASP A 153 15.51 -6.08 5.51
C ASP A 153 14.60 -7.27 5.85
N LYS A 154 13.96 -7.26 7.03
CA LYS A 154 12.97 -8.28 7.39
C LYS A 154 11.73 -8.22 6.50
N ILE A 155 11.32 -7.01 6.09
CA ILE A 155 10.23 -6.85 5.10
C ILE A 155 10.65 -7.47 3.77
N LEU A 156 11.85 -7.17 3.27
CA LEU A 156 12.38 -7.78 2.03
C LEU A 156 12.44 -9.31 2.12
N GLY A 157 12.88 -9.85 3.25
CA GLY A 157 12.88 -11.30 3.48
C GLY A 157 11.49 -11.91 3.33
N LYS A 158 10.47 -11.28 3.92
CA LYS A 158 9.09 -11.78 3.85
C LYS A 158 8.47 -11.71 2.45
N ILE A 159 8.78 -10.69 1.65
CA ILE A 159 8.21 -10.56 0.31
C ILE A 159 8.81 -11.55 -0.69
N LYS A 160 9.99 -12.11 -0.41
CA LYS A 160 10.66 -13.07 -1.28
C LYS A 160 9.77 -14.27 -1.61
N ASP A 161 9.12 -14.80 -0.57
CA ASP A 161 8.26 -15.99 -0.64
C ASP A 161 6.77 -15.64 -0.82
N ALA A 162 6.44 -14.37 -0.96
CA ALA A 162 5.08 -13.91 -1.16
C ALA A 162 4.71 -13.95 -2.66
N GLU A 163 3.41 -14.17 -2.95
CA GLU A 163 2.86 -14.24 -4.31
C GLU A 163 1.87 -13.11 -4.57
N TRP A 164 1.91 -12.57 -5.79
CA TRP A 164 0.92 -11.63 -6.27
C TRP A 164 -0.36 -12.37 -6.72
N VAL A 165 -1.49 -11.99 -6.13
CA VAL A 165 -2.80 -12.57 -6.40
C VAL A 165 -3.74 -11.48 -6.86
N PHE A 166 -4.29 -11.64 -8.06
CA PHE A 166 -5.25 -10.72 -8.67
C PHE A 166 -6.65 -11.11 -8.24
N LEU A 167 -7.36 -10.20 -7.58
CA LEU A 167 -8.73 -10.37 -7.11
C LEU A 167 -9.62 -9.29 -7.74
N LYS A 168 -10.95 -9.49 -7.67
CA LYS A 168 -11.92 -8.55 -8.25
C LYS A 168 -11.64 -7.07 -7.88
N GLY A 169 -11.31 -6.80 -6.64
CA GLY A 169 -11.15 -5.45 -6.09
C GLY A 169 -9.72 -4.92 -6.05
N GLY A 170 -8.72 -5.70 -6.48
CA GLY A 170 -7.32 -5.26 -6.43
C GLY A 170 -6.31 -6.38 -6.56
N VAL A 171 -5.05 -5.99 -6.41
CA VAL A 171 -3.92 -6.91 -6.47
C VAL A 171 -3.31 -7.03 -5.08
N HIS A 172 -3.13 -8.25 -4.62
CA HIS A 172 -2.67 -8.56 -3.26
C HIS A 172 -1.34 -9.31 -3.29
N LEU A 173 -0.34 -8.82 -2.55
CA LEU A 173 0.82 -9.63 -2.22
C LEU A 173 0.49 -10.47 -0.99
N LYS A 174 0.57 -11.78 -1.12
CA LYS A 174 0.19 -12.73 -0.07
C LYS A 174 1.36 -13.59 0.33
N LEU A 175 1.59 -13.70 1.65
CA LEU A 175 2.45 -14.75 2.20
C LEU A 175 1.80 -16.10 1.92
N GLN A 176 2.60 -17.08 1.50
CA GLN A 176 2.18 -18.46 1.47
C GLN A 176 1.95 -18.91 2.92
N GLY A 177 0.71 -18.99 3.34
CA GLY A 177 0.38 -19.49 4.67
C GLY A 177 0.35 -21.01 4.70
N GLU A 178 0.59 -21.60 5.87
CA GLU A 178 0.28 -23.00 6.11
C GLU A 178 -1.15 -23.32 5.70
N MET A 179 -1.34 -24.48 5.07
CA MET A 179 -2.65 -24.93 4.60
C MET A 179 -3.61 -25.15 5.78
N LYS A 180 -4.34 -24.14 6.23
CA LYS A 180 -5.58 -24.41 6.93
C LYS A 180 -6.59 -24.87 5.87
N LYS A 181 -6.82 -26.18 5.81
CA LYS A 181 -7.90 -26.80 5.05
C LYS A 181 -9.23 -26.27 5.57
N ASN A 182 -9.77 -25.20 4.97
CA ASN A 182 -11.17 -24.91 5.16
C ASN A 182 -11.94 -25.79 4.16
N GLY A 183 -12.33 -26.97 4.52
CA GLY A 183 -13.25 -27.89 3.82
C GLY A 183 -13.19 -28.05 2.29
N LYS A 184 -12.49 -27.15 1.57
CA LYS A 184 -12.39 -27.09 0.10
C LYS A 184 -10.97 -27.09 -0.45
N GLY A 185 -9.96 -27.38 0.36
CA GLY A 185 -8.59 -27.63 -0.11
C GLY A 185 -7.81 -26.42 -0.68
N ARG A 186 -8.28 -25.18 -0.58
CA ARG A 186 -7.58 -24.00 -1.06
C ARG A 186 -6.72 -23.35 0.03
N LYS A 187 -5.42 -23.22 -0.23
CA LYS A 187 -4.51 -22.40 0.56
C LYS A 187 -4.95 -20.94 0.48
N ARG A 188 -5.27 -20.31 1.60
CA ARG A 188 -5.48 -18.87 1.68
C ARG A 188 -4.27 -18.23 2.32
N GLY A 189 -3.36 -17.68 1.49
CA GLY A 189 -2.28 -16.84 1.97
C GLY A 189 -2.80 -15.57 2.66
N LYS A 190 -2.04 -15.06 3.64
CA LYS A 190 -2.36 -13.81 4.33
C LYS A 190 -1.86 -12.62 3.51
N THR A 191 -2.72 -11.67 3.20
CA THR A 191 -2.35 -10.43 2.50
C THR A 191 -1.41 -9.59 3.37
N ILE A 192 -0.28 -9.15 2.80
CA ILE A 192 0.70 -8.26 3.44
C ILE A 192 0.71 -6.88 2.80
N PHE A 193 0.56 -6.78 1.48
CA PHE A 193 0.33 -5.55 0.75
C PHE A 193 -0.88 -5.68 -0.16
N HIS A 194 -1.54 -4.57 -0.42
CA HIS A 194 -2.74 -4.52 -1.24
C HIS A 194 -2.71 -3.26 -2.12
N PHE A 195 -2.71 -3.47 -3.42
CA PHE A 195 -2.90 -2.45 -4.43
C PHE A 195 -4.38 -2.33 -4.77
N GLN A 196 -4.92 -1.15 -4.69
CA GLN A 196 -6.28 -0.85 -5.10
C GLN A 196 -6.37 0.51 -5.79
N ARG A 197 -7.45 0.73 -6.49
CA ARG A 197 -7.83 2.03 -7.04
C ARG A 197 -8.46 2.91 -5.96
N GLU A 198 -8.27 4.20 -6.03
CA GLU A 198 -8.94 5.14 -5.13
C GLU A 198 -10.46 5.13 -5.37
N GLY A 199 -11.22 5.35 -4.30
CA GLY A 199 -12.69 5.40 -4.36
C GLY A 199 -13.19 6.59 -5.18
N LYS A 200 -14.41 6.47 -5.75
CA LYS A 200 -15.07 7.52 -6.57
C LYS A 200 -15.43 8.81 -5.81
N ARG A 201 -15.12 8.91 -4.51
CA ARG A 201 -15.58 10.01 -3.66
C ARG A 201 -14.94 11.36 -3.97
N ASN A 202 -13.74 11.37 -4.53
CA ASN A 202 -13.05 12.59 -4.94
C ASN A 202 -12.80 12.58 -6.45
N PRO A 203 -13.54 13.38 -7.25
CA PRO A 203 -13.36 13.42 -8.70
C PRO A 203 -11.95 13.80 -9.14
N SER A 204 -11.24 14.64 -8.36
CA SER A 204 -9.87 15.07 -8.69
C SER A 204 -8.82 13.98 -8.50
N ASN A 205 -9.11 12.97 -7.65
CA ASN A 205 -8.16 11.90 -7.29
C ASN A 205 -8.62 10.50 -7.72
N ARG A 206 -9.69 10.40 -8.50
CA ARG A 206 -10.33 9.13 -8.85
C ARG A 206 -9.46 8.16 -9.66
N TYR A 207 -8.35 8.62 -10.19
CA TYR A 207 -7.42 7.83 -11.00
C TYR A 207 -6.12 7.48 -10.26
N ASN A 208 -6.08 7.71 -8.96
CA ASN A 208 -4.90 7.41 -8.17
C ASN A 208 -4.73 5.91 -7.90
N VAL A 209 -3.46 5.55 -7.74
CA VAL A 209 -2.98 4.26 -7.26
C VAL A 209 -2.86 4.34 -5.74
N LEU A 210 -3.43 3.37 -5.05
CA LEU A 210 -3.46 3.33 -3.60
C LEU A 210 -2.90 2.00 -3.09
N TRP A 211 -1.93 2.08 -2.19
CA TRP A 211 -1.34 0.91 -1.54
C TRP A 211 -1.64 0.89 -0.06
N HIS A 212 -1.99 -0.29 0.43
CA HIS A 212 -2.14 -0.57 1.86
C HIS A 212 -1.11 -1.58 2.34
N ILE A 213 -0.65 -1.39 3.59
CA ILE A 213 0.11 -2.36 4.35
C ILE A 213 -0.82 -3.03 5.36
N HIS A 214 -0.67 -4.35 5.52
CA HIS A 214 -1.51 -5.14 6.42
C HIS A 214 -0.74 -5.57 7.66
N ARG A 215 -1.44 -5.66 8.81
CA ARG A 215 -0.90 -6.19 10.06
C ARG A 215 -0.25 -7.57 9.90
N ASN A 216 -0.75 -8.39 8.97
CA ASN A 216 -0.19 -9.70 8.68
C ASN A 216 1.30 -9.68 8.31
N LEU A 217 1.81 -8.58 7.75
CA LEU A 217 3.24 -8.42 7.49
C LEU A 217 4.07 -8.53 8.78
N PHE A 218 3.52 -8.06 9.89
CA PHE A 218 4.19 -7.94 11.17
C PHE A 218 3.98 -9.15 12.09
N THR A 219 2.88 -9.88 11.91
CA THR A 219 2.43 -10.94 12.83
C THR A 219 2.61 -12.37 12.28
N CYS A 220 3.14 -12.54 11.07
CA CYS A 220 3.32 -13.86 10.44
C CYS A 220 4.78 -14.23 10.29
#